data_ff2d7094c7a11985616efcb076d7060a
#
_entry.id   ff2d7094c7a11985616efcb076d7060a
#
_cell.length_a   1.000
_cell.length_b   1.000
_cell.length_c   1.000
_cell.angle_alpha   90.00
_cell.angle_beta   90.00
_cell.angle_gamma   90.00
#
_symmetry.space_group_name_H-M   'P 1'
#
loop_
_entity.id
_entity.type
_entity.pdbx_description
1 polymer ?
#
loop_
_entity_poly.entity_id
_entity_poly.type
_entity_poly.pdbx_seq_one_letter_code
_entity_poly.pdbx_strand_id
1 'polypeptide(L)'
;GSVVAVMMENRLEILAVLAALAKLGAIGALVNTAQRGQVLAYSLNLVKPGHYVIGAELLQPFEEIQAELNDLRPERRFWLADQNTLQDAGTAPDGWQNLARLATEESSENLPHTARVRMKDACFYIYTSGTTGLPKASVMSHGKWIKAYGGFGHSGLSLTEQDVLYLTLPCYHNNAVTVCWSAALAGGAAIALRRKFSASAFWKDVRHFRATCFGYIGELCRYLLNQPPCPEEQGNTLTCMIGNGLRPSIWGEFKQRFGIERITEFYASSEGNIGFTNVFNFDNTVGFTPATYAI
;
A
#
# COMPACT_ATOMS: atom_id res chain seq x y z
N GLY A 1 -1.88 18.83 10.03
CA GLY A 1 -2.35 18.67 8.66
C GLY A 1 -3.83 18.31 8.58
N SER A 2 -4.48 18.73 7.51
CA SER A 2 -5.84 18.30 7.22
C SER A 2 -5.87 16.82 6.90
N VAL A 3 -6.92 16.11 7.31
CA VAL A 3 -7.11 14.69 6.97
C VAL A 3 -7.87 14.59 5.65
N VAL A 4 -7.40 13.73 4.77
CA VAL A 4 -8.04 13.40 3.50
C VAL A 4 -8.35 11.90 3.50
N ALA A 5 -9.62 11.54 3.44
CA ALA A 5 -10.01 10.14 3.27
C ALA A 5 -9.71 9.69 1.84
N VAL A 6 -8.93 8.64 1.68
CA VAL A 6 -8.60 8.05 0.38
C VAL A 6 -9.23 6.67 0.30
N MET A 7 -10.18 6.48 -0.60
CA MET A 7 -10.91 5.23 -0.82
C MET A 7 -10.82 4.85 -2.29
N MET A 8 -9.88 3.98 -2.62
CA MET A 8 -9.54 3.59 -3.98
C MET A 8 -8.92 2.20 -3.98
N GLU A 9 -9.27 1.36 -4.95
CA GLU A 9 -8.58 0.07 -5.15
C GLU A 9 -7.14 0.29 -5.63
N ASN A 10 -6.34 -0.78 -5.64
CA ASN A 10 -4.95 -0.69 -6.10
C ASN A 10 -4.87 -0.19 -7.54
N ARG A 11 -4.31 0.97 -7.75
CA ARG A 11 -3.96 1.58 -9.03
C ARG A 11 -2.92 2.68 -8.82
N LEU A 12 -2.23 3.11 -9.86
CA LEU A 12 -1.10 4.04 -9.72
C LEU A 12 -1.50 5.36 -9.06
N GLU A 13 -2.74 5.81 -9.31
CA GLU A 13 -3.25 7.07 -8.79
C GLU A 13 -3.31 7.11 -7.26
N ILE A 14 -3.53 5.96 -6.58
CA ILE A 14 -3.50 5.96 -5.10
C ILE A 14 -2.11 6.34 -4.59
N LEU A 15 -1.04 5.84 -5.20
CA LEU A 15 0.33 6.16 -4.81
C LEU A 15 0.64 7.63 -5.10
N ALA A 16 0.19 8.15 -6.25
CA ALA A 16 0.35 9.57 -6.61
C ALA A 16 -0.40 10.48 -5.63
N VAL A 17 -1.65 10.16 -5.28
CA VAL A 17 -2.44 10.91 -4.28
C VAL A 17 -1.73 10.89 -2.92
N LEU A 18 -1.24 9.74 -2.46
CA LEU A 18 -0.55 9.64 -1.18
C LEU A 18 0.75 10.43 -1.16
N ALA A 19 1.54 10.39 -2.25
CA ALA A 19 2.74 11.21 -2.38
C ALA A 19 2.41 12.72 -2.35
N ALA A 20 1.35 13.14 -3.06
CA ALA A 20 0.90 14.52 -3.06
C ALA A 20 0.46 14.98 -1.67
N LEU A 21 -0.35 14.17 -0.96
CA LEU A 21 -0.78 14.49 0.40
C LEU A 21 0.42 14.61 1.36
N ALA A 22 1.40 13.70 1.24
CA ALA A 22 2.63 13.77 2.03
C ALA A 22 3.41 15.07 1.79
N LYS A 23 3.55 15.51 0.53
CA LYS A 23 4.20 16.79 0.17
C LYS A 23 3.42 18.01 0.66
N LEU A 24 2.09 17.92 0.72
CA LEU A 24 1.22 18.95 1.27
C LEU A 24 1.25 19.02 2.81
N GLY A 25 1.83 18.03 3.50
CA GLY A 25 1.70 17.87 4.94
C GLY A 25 0.25 17.57 5.37
N ALA A 26 -0.56 17.05 4.45
CA ALA A 26 -1.87 16.50 4.72
C ALA A 26 -1.76 15.03 5.12
N ILE A 27 -2.78 14.51 5.81
CA ILE A 27 -2.77 13.14 6.31
C ILE A 27 -3.70 12.29 5.43
N GLY A 28 -3.15 11.29 4.74
CA GLY A 28 -3.95 10.34 3.98
C GLY A 28 -4.57 9.28 4.90
N ALA A 29 -5.88 9.27 5.08
CA ALA A 29 -6.59 8.20 5.78
C ALA A 29 -6.94 7.08 4.77
N LEU A 30 -6.26 5.94 4.89
CA LEU A 30 -6.31 4.84 3.93
C LEU A 30 -7.51 3.93 4.23
N VAL A 31 -8.65 4.22 3.61
CA VAL A 31 -9.89 3.51 3.89
C VAL A 31 -9.87 2.10 3.29
N ASN A 32 -10.22 1.10 4.09
CA ASN A 32 -10.35 -0.27 3.61
C ASN A 32 -11.49 -0.39 2.58
N THR A 33 -11.14 -0.71 1.36
CA THR A 33 -12.04 -0.76 0.19
C THR A 33 -13.11 -1.86 0.27
N ALA A 34 -12.96 -2.81 1.20
CA ALA A 34 -13.97 -3.84 1.46
C ALA A 34 -15.05 -3.43 2.47
N GLN A 35 -14.87 -2.31 3.19
CA GLN A 35 -15.86 -1.84 4.16
C GLN A 35 -17.13 -1.35 3.46
N ARG A 36 -18.27 -1.55 4.14
CA ARG A 36 -19.61 -1.14 3.67
C ARG A 36 -20.45 -0.65 4.83
N GLY A 37 -21.51 0.10 4.54
CA GLY A 37 -22.53 0.53 5.51
C GLY A 37 -21.93 1.17 6.76
N GLN A 38 -22.48 0.83 7.94
CA GLN A 38 -22.10 1.45 9.21
C GLN A 38 -20.63 1.36 9.56
N VAL A 39 -19.92 0.27 9.16
CA VAL A 39 -18.48 0.12 9.43
C VAL A 39 -17.68 1.13 8.60
N LEU A 40 -18.09 1.37 7.36
CA LEU A 40 -17.48 2.38 6.49
C LEU A 40 -17.74 3.79 7.04
N ALA A 41 -18.99 4.11 7.39
CA ALA A 41 -19.36 5.39 7.97
C ALA A 41 -18.61 5.66 9.28
N TYR A 42 -18.50 4.66 10.15
CA TYR A 42 -17.71 4.75 11.38
C TYR A 42 -16.23 5.07 11.11
N SER A 43 -15.61 4.35 10.17
CA SER A 43 -14.19 4.55 9.83
C SER A 43 -13.92 5.96 9.32
N LEU A 44 -14.80 6.48 8.47
CA LEU A 44 -14.68 7.84 7.94
C LEU A 44 -14.91 8.89 9.05
N ASN A 45 -15.95 8.76 9.85
CA ASN A 45 -16.23 9.69 10.94
C ASN A 45 -15.16 9.68 12.05
N LEU A 46 -14.48 8.54 12.27
CA LEU A 46 -13.43 8.40 13.27
C LEU A 46 -12.28 9.39 13.05
N VAL A 47 -11.87 9.59 11.80
CA VAL A 47 -10.72 10.44 11.46
C VAL A 47 -11.11 11.87 11.07
N LYS A 48 -12.40 12.17 11.02
CA LYS A 48 -12.95 13.50 10.70
C LYS A 48 -12.29 14.12 9.47
N PRO A 49 -12.41 13.52 8.29
CA PRO A 49 -11.72 14.01 7.11
C PRO A 49 -12.29 15.37 6.67
N GLY A 50 -11.39 16.26 6.32
CA GLY A 50 -11.76 17.54 5.71
C GLY A 50 -12.04 17.43 4.21
N HIS A 51 -11.51 16.37 3.56
CA HIS A 51 -11.70 16.09 2.14
C HIS A 51 -11.78 14.58 1.89
N TYR A 52 -12.37 14.22 0.75
CA TYR A 52 -12.56 12.83 0.32
C TYR A 52 -12.05 12.65 -1.10
N VAL A 53 -11.20 11.67 -1.33
CA VAL A 53 -10.75 11.24 -2.66
C VAL A 53 -11.24 9.82 -2.89
N ILE A 54 -12.22 9.68 -3.77
CA ILE A 54 -12.93 8.42 -4.00
C ILE A 54 -12.70 7.96 -5.44
N GLY A 55 -12.26 6.72 -5.61
CA GLY A 55 -12.20 6.08 -6.92
C GLY A 55 -13.61 5.76 -7.44
N ALA A 56 -13.80 5.88 -8.75
CA ALA A 56 -15.09 5.60 -9.41
C ALA A 56 -15.64 4.23 -9.05
N GLU A 57 -14.77 3.25 -8.88
CA GLU A 57 -15.09 1.87 -8.52
C GLU A 57 -15.66 1.70 -7.10
N LEU A 58 -15.53 2.73 -6.26
CA LEU A 58 -16.00 2.74 -4.88
C LEU A 58 -16.99 3.87 -4.60
N LEU A 59 -17.49 4.52 -5.65
CA LEU A 59 -18.46 5.61 -5.53
C LEU A 59 -19.77 5.14 -4.89
N GLN A 60 -20.36 4.07 -5.41
CA GLN A 60 -21.65 3.55 -4.89
C GLN A 60 -21.58 3.21 -3.40
N PRO A 61 -20.61 2.43 -2.89
CA PRO A 61 -20.50 2.18 -1.45
C PRO A 61 -20.35 3.45 -0.60
N PHE A 62 -19.72 4.48 -1.14
CA PHE A 62 -19.59 5.76 -0.45
C PHE A 62 -20.92 6.53 -0.42
N GLU A 63 -21.63 6.58 -1.54
CA GLU A 63 -22.93 7.28 -1.65
C GLU A 63 -24.00 6.65 -0.76
N GLU A 64 -23.98 5.32 -0.59
CA GLU A 64 -24.91 4.61 0.32
C GLU A 64 -24.82 5.08 1.78
N ILE A 65 -23.68 5.60 2.19
CA ILE A 65 -23.45 6.03 3.59
C ILE A 65 -23.29 7.56 3.76
N GLN A 66 -23.41 8.33 2.69
CA GLN A 66 -23.13 9.76 2.73
C GLN A 66 -24.00 10.54 3.73
N ALA A 67 -25.23 10.11 3.97
CA ALA A 67 -26.12 10.71 4.95
C ALA A 67 -25.66 10.48 6.41
N GLU A 68 -24.79 9.51 6.65
CA GLU A 68 -24.22 9.19 7.96
C GLU A 68 -22.90 9.92 8.23
N LEU A 69 -22.37 10.64 7.22
CA LEU A 69 -21.08 11.33 7.34
C LEU A 69 -21.24 12.74 7.91
N ASN A 70 -20.37 13.05 8.87
CA ASN A 70 -20.30 14.38 9.46
C ASN A 70 -19.62 15.36 8.51
N ASP A 71 -20.22 16.56 8.31
CA ASP A 71 -19.66 17.69 7.55
C ASP A 71 -19.22 17.33 6.10
N LEU A 72 -20.02 16.51 5.40
CA LEU A 72 -19.79 16.20 4.00
C LEU A 72 -20.29 17.34 3.11
N ARG A 73 -19.36 18.01 2.41
CA ARG A 73 -19.65 19.14 1.51
C ARG A 73 -19.24 18.84 0.08
N PRO A 74 -19.99 19.29 -0.95
CA PRO A 74 -19.67 19.03 -2.36
C PRO A 74 -18.26 19.50 -2.75
N GLU A 75 -17.83 20.67 -2.30
CA GLU A 75 -16.51 21.25 -2.60
C GLU A 75 -15.33 20.49 -1.97
N ARG A 76 -15.61 19.47 -1.16
CA ARG A 76 -14.61 18.63 -0.49
C ARG A 76 -14.56 17.20 -1.02
N ARG A 77 -15.34 16.91 -2.07
CA ARG A 77 -15.46 15.60 -2.68
C ARG A 77 -14.74 15.56 -4.02
N PHE A 78 -13.70 14.74 -4.11
CA PHE A 78 -12.92 14.53 -5.32
C PHE A 78 -13.12 13.10 -5.81
N TRP A 79 -13.41 13.01 -7.08
CA TRP A 79 -13.61 11.75 -7.78
C TRP A 79 -12.46 11.53 -8.77
N LEU A 80 -12.06 10.25 -8.93
CA LEU A 80 -11.10 9.81 -9.93
C LEU A 80 -11.72 8.70 -10.77
N ALA A 81 -11.74 8.86 -12.10
CA ALA A 81 -12.17 7.83 -13.03
C ALA A 81 -11.39 6.52 -12.82
N ASP A 82 -12.06 5.38 -12.98
CA ASP A 82 -11.42 4.07 -13.02
C ASP A 82 -11.05 3.74 -14.47
N GLN A 83 -10.00 4.36 -14.96
CA GLN A 83 -9.55 4.18 -16.33
C GLN A 83 -8.12 3.70 -16.38
N ASN A 84 -7.87 2.71 -17.24
CA ASN A 84 -6.52 2.19 -17.46
C ASN A 84 -5.63 3.14 -18.28
N THR A 85 -6.10 4.34 -18.61
CA THR A 85 -5.34 5.33 -19.37
C THR A 85 -5.49 6.71 -18.75
N LEU A 86 -4.37 7.39 -18.53
CA LEU A 86 -4.29 8.78 -18.06
C LEU A 86 -4.89 9.79 -19.07
N GLN A 87 -5.31 9.36 -20.25
CA GLN A 87 -5.73 10.23 -21.36
C GLN A 87 -7.21 10.63 -21.31
N ASP A 88 -8.05 9.87 -20.60
CA ASP A 88 -9.47 10.22 -20.45
C ASP A 88 -9.82 10.39 -18.96
N ALA A 89 -9.92 11.65 -18.54
CA ALA A 89 -10.25 11.98 -17.16
C ALA A 89 -11.70 11.62 -16.76
N GLY A 90 -12.53 11.19 -17.71
CA GLY A 90 -13.94 10.90 -17.48
C GLY A 90 -14.77 12.13 -17.05
N THR A 91 -16.07 11.92 -16.87
CA THR A 91 -16.98 12.95 -16.35
C THR A 91 -17.31 12.62 -14.90
N ALA A 92 -17.00 13.53 -13.99
CA ALA A 92 -17.36 13.38 -12.60
C ALA A 92 -18.88 13.42 -12.41
N PRO A 93 -19.43 12.61 -11.50
CA PRO A 93 -20.85 12.69 -11.15
C PRO A 93 -21.21 14.03 -10.54
N ASP A 94 -22.51 14.35 -10.55
CA ASP A 94 -23.03 15.60 -9.95
C ASP A 94 -22.60 15.73 -8.49
N GLY A 95 -22.13 16.91 -8.13
CA GLY A 95 -21.65 17.21 -6.78
C GLY A 95 -20.24 16.66 -6.46
N TRP A 96 -19.50 16.16 -7.46
CA TRP A 96 -18.11 15.73 -7.33
C TRP A 96 -17.17 16.56 -8.20
N GLN A 97 -15.97 16.80 -7.72
CA GLN A 97 -14.90 17.43 -8.48
C GLN A 97 -14.03 16.35 -9.14
N ASN A 98 -13.73 16.51 -10.42
CA ASN A 98 -12.81 15.62 -11.12
C ASN A 98 -11.36 15.97 -10.78
N LEU A 99 -10.73 15.16 -9.91
CA LEU A 99 -9.37 15.41 -9.44
C LEU A 99 -8.34 15.36 -10.57
N ALA A 100 -8.49 14.44 -11.53
CA ALA A 100 -7.56 14.32 -12.64
C ALA A 100 -7.59 15.59 -13.51
N ARG A 101 -8.78 16.10 -13.82
CA ARG A 101 -8.93 17.34 -14.58
C ARG A 101 -8.33 18.54 -13.85
N LEU A 102 -8.66 18.70 -12.56
CA LEU A 102 -8.09 19.79 -11.76
C LEU A 102 -6.56 19.74 -11.72
N ALA A 103 -5.99 18.54 -11.59
CA ALA A 103 -4.54 18.37 -11.56
C ALA A 103 -3.84 18.79 -12.87
N THR A 104 -4.51 18.73 -14.03
CA THR A 104 -3.93 19.20 -15.31
C THR A 104 -3.82 20.71 -15.42
N GLU A 105 -4.59 21.44 -14.63
CA GLU A 105 -4.64 22.91 -14.61
C GLU A 105 -3.62 23.49 -13.61
N GLU A 106 -2.99 22.66 -12.77
CA GLU A 106 -2.09 23.07 -11.71
C GLU A 106 -0.62 22.98 -12.11
N SER A 107 0.22 23.75 -11.41
CA SER A 107 1.67 23.72 -11.60
C SER A 107 2.26 22.37 -11.11
N SER A 108 3.25 21.84 -11.83
CA SER A 108 4.05 20.69 -11.41
C SER A 108 5.14 21.02 -10.38
N GLU A 109 5.35 22.30 -10.07
CA GLU A 109 6.36 22.74 -9.12
C GLU A 109 6.03 22.33 -7.68
N ASN A 110 7.09 22.09 -6.90
CA ASN A 110 6.91 21.80 -5.48
C ASN A 110 6.39 23.03 -4.73
N LEU A 111 5.34 22.83 -3.96
CA LEU A 111 4.80 23.90 -3.14
C LEU A 111 5.80 24.33 -2.04
N PRO A 112 5.93 25.64 -1.74
CA PRO A 112 6.90 26.12 -0.76
C PRO A 112 6.73 25.53 0.65
N HIS A 113 5.53 25.13 1.03
CA HIS A 113 5.29 24.53 2.34
C HIS A 113 5.72 23.06 2.45
N THR A 114 6.03 22.37 1.34
CA THR A 114 6.62 21.02 1.36
C THR A 114 7.88 20.99 2.24
N ALA A 115 8.71 22.03 2.20
CA ALA A 115 9.91 22.15 3.02
C ALA A 115 9.63 22.31 4.54
N ARG A 116 8.38 22.57 4.92
CA ARG A 116 7.97 22.74 6.32
C ARG A 116 7.47 21.44 6.96
N VAL A 117 7.27 20.39 6.18
CA VAL A 117 6.83 19.07 6.67
C VAL A 117 7.94 18.46 7.50
N ARG A 118 7.60 17.98 8.70
CA ARG A 118 8.57 17.45 9.67
C ARG A 118 8.41 15.95 9.85
N MET A 119 9.49 15.30 10.24
CA MET A 119 9.53 13.86 10.50
C MET A 119 8.49 13.39 11.54
N LYS A 120 8.13 14.23 12.49
CA LYS A 120 7.12 13.91 13.52
C LYS A 120 5.69 14.10 13.06
N ASP A 121 5.46 14.80 11.95
CA ASP A 121 4.11 15.08 11.45
C ASP A 121 3.48 13.77 10.93
N ALA A 122 2.18 13.61 11.13
CA ALA A 122 1.45 12.46 10.63
C ALA A 122 1.40 12.47 9.10
N CYS A 123 1.63 11.33 8.48
CA CYS A 123 1.62 11.11 7.04
C CYS A 123 0.38 10.32 6.61
N PHE A 124 0.15 9.20 7.27
CA PHE A 124 -0.99 8.32 6.98
C PHE A 124 -1.73 7.91 8.26
N TYR A 125 -3.02 7.69 8.12
CA TYR A 125 -3.82 6.91 9.04
C TYR A 125 -4.11 5.55 8.39
N ILE A 126 -3.70 4.47 9.07
CA ILE A 126 -3.88 3.09 8.62
C ILE A 126 -4.82 2.41 9.59
N TYR A 127 -5.94 1.88 9.07
CA TYR A 127 -6.93 1.23 9.93
C TYR A 127 -6.50 -0.18 10.29
N THR A 128 -6.69 -0.51 11.57
CA THR A 128 -6.44 -1.82 12.13
C THR A 128 -7.72 -2.38 12.75
N SER A 129 -7.85 -3.71 12.80
CA SER A 129 -8.95 -4.36 13.51
C SER A 129 -8.77 -4.14 15.01
N GLY A 130 -9.66 -3.34 15.62
CA GLY A 130 -9.66 -3.16 17.06
C GLY A 130 -10.10 -4.43 17.79
N THR A 131 -9.61 -4.62 19.01
CA THR A 131 -10.04 -5.71 19.92
C THR A 131 -11.54 -5.67 20.23
N THR A 132 -12.19 -4.52 20.05
CA THR A 132 -13.61 -4.27 20.24
C THR A 132 -14.46 -4.49 18.99
N GLY A 133 -13.87 -4.98 17.90
CA GLY A 133 -14.57 -5.22 16.63
C GLY A 133 -14.66 -4.01 15.70
N LEU A 134 -14.54 -2.79 16.20
CA LEU A 134 -14.53 -1.57 15.38
C LEU A 134 -13.11 -1.16 14.98
N PRO A 135 -12.90 -0.62 13.77
CA PRO A 135 -11.61 -0.16 13.31
C PRO A 135 -11.01 0.95 14.20
N LYS A 136 -9.68 0.90 14.36
CA LYS A 136 -8.88 1.98 14.95
C LYS A 136 -7.97 2.55 13.89
N ALA A 137 -7.66 3.85 13.96
CA ALA A 137 -6.73 4.51 13.05
C ALA A 137 -5.35 4.61 13.71
N SER A 138 -4.38 3.86 13.19
CA SER A 138 -2.98 3.95 13.59
C SER A 138 -2.29 5.10 12.87
N VAL A 139 -1.46 5.86 13.58
CA VAL A 139 -0.75 7.03 13.03
C VAL A 139 0.62 6.62 12.51
N MET A 140 0.81 6.70 11.21
CA MET A 140 2.11 6.61 10.54
C MET A 140 2.65 8.02 10.32
N SER A 141 3.75 8.37 11.00
CA SER A 141 4.43 9.65 10.78
C SER A 141 5.38 9.57 9.59
N HIS A 142 5.78 10.72 9.01
CA HIS A 142 6.83 10.78 8.00
C HIS A 142 8.11 10.09 8.47
N GLY A 143 8.50 10.28 9.72
CA GLY A 143 9.69 9.65 10.30
C GLY A 143 9.62 8.14 10.38
N LYS A 144 8.45 7.57 10.72
CA LYS A 144 8.26 6.12 10.70
C LYS A 144 8.36 5.58 9.28
N TRP A 145 7.78 6.27 8.31
CA TRP A 145 7.82 5.87 6.91
C TRP A 145 9.25 5.93 6.34
N ILE A 146 10.02 6.97 6.66
CA ILE A 146 11.44 7.07 6.25
C ILE A 146 12.30 5.99 6.92
N LYS A 147 12.02 5.61 8.16
CA LYS A 147 12.68 4.45 8.78
C LYS A 147 12.39 3.15 8.03
N ALA A 148 11.15 2.96 7.58
CA ALA A 148 10.77 1.82 6.74
C ALA A 148 11.50 1.83 5.38
N TYR A 149 11.61 2.99 4.75
CA TYR A 149 12.42 3.21 3.54
C TYR A 149 13.87 2.73 3.72
N GLY A 150 14.53 3.12 4.81
CA GLY A 150 15.89 2.66 5.12
C GLY A 150 15.95 1.17 5.49
N GLY A 151 15.06 0.71 6.37
CA GLY A 151 15.08 -0.66 6.89
C GLY A 151 14.67 -1.72 5.87
N PHE A 152 13.53 -1.55 5.22
CA PHE A 152 13.04 -2.52 4.24
C PHE A 152 13.69 -2.31 2.86
N GLY A 153 13.93 -1.06 2.45
CA GLY A 153 14.52 -0.76 1.16
C GLY A 153 16.01 -1.03 1.13
N HIS A 154 16.82 -0.24 1.84
CA HIS A 154 18.28 -0.38 1.75
C HIS A 154 18.82 -1.61 2.47
N SER A 155 18.34 -1.92 3.69
CA SER A 155 18.88 -3.06 4.46
C SER A 155 18.18 -4.39 4.13
N GLY A 156 16.88 -4.35 3.83
CA GLY A 156 16.08 -5.54 3.58
C GLY A 156 16.23 -6.07 2.17
N LEU A 157 15.69 -5.38 1.19
CA LEU A 157 15.64 -5.84 -0.21
C LEU A 157 16.83 -5.40 -1.05
N SER A 158 17.32 -4.17 -0.84
CA SER A 158 18.41 -3.56 -1.64
C SER A 158 18.08 -3.56 -3.15
N LEU A 159 16.83 -3.22 -3.49
CA LEU A 159 16.41 -3.12 -4.88
C LEU A 159 17.17 -1.99 -5.60
N THR A 160 17.22 -2.08 -6.92
CA THR A 160 17.83 -1.11 -7.83
C THR A 160 16.81 -0.68 -8.88
N GLU A 161 17.19 0.27 -9.72
CA GLU A 161 16.37 0.73 -10.87
C GLU A 161 16.11 -0.36 -11.93
N GLN A 162 16.84 -1.48 -11.86
CA GLN A 162 16.65 -2.63 -12.73
C GLN A 162 15.54 -3.58 -12.23
N ASP A 163 15.10 -3.38 -11.00
CA ASP A 163 14.14 -4.26 -10.34
C ASP A 163 12.70 -3.84 -10.59
N VAL A 164 11.81 -4.82 -10.56
CA VAL A 164 10.36 -4.63 -10.63
C VAL A 164 9.72 -5.34 -9.45
N LEU A 165 9.11 -4.57 -8.54
CA LEU A 165 8.37 -5.11 -7.41
C LEU A 165 6.91 -5.36 -7.81
N TYR A 166 6.50 -6.63 -7.81
CA TYR A 166 5.12 -7.02 -8.05
C TYR A 166 4.30 -6.89 -6.77
N LEU A 167 3.32 -5.98 -6.78
CA LEU A 167 2.52 -5.61 -5.62
C LEU A 167 1.04 -5.93 -5.85
N THR A 168 0.53 -6.89 -5.08
CA THR A 168 -0.88 -7.31 -5.11
C THR A 168 -1.59 -7.05 -3.79
N LEU A 169 -0.84 -6.64 -2.76
CA LEU A 169 -1.38 -6.32 -1.44
C LEU A 169 -2.16 -5.02 -1.48
N PRO A 170 -3.26 -4.90 -0.72
CA PRO A 170 -4.08 -3.70 -0.73
C PRO A 170 -3.31 -2.46 -0.25
N CYS A 171 -3.35 -1.38 -1.04
CA CYS A 171 -2.67 -0.12 -0.72
C CYS A 171 -3.24 0.62 0.49
N TYR A 172 -4.32 0.16 1.08
CA TYR A 172 -4.80 0.66 2.37
C TYR A 172 -4.16 -0.05 3.58
N HIS A 173 -3.31 -1.06 3.35
CA HIS A 173 -2.56 -1.76 4.39
C HIS A 173 -1.10 -1.33 4.46
N ASN A 174 -0.56 -1.40 5.67
CA ASN A 174 0.80 -0.99 5.99
C ASN A 174 1.87 -1.75 5.18
N ASN A 175 1.68 -3.05 4.93
CA ASN A 175 2.61 -3.84 4.14
C ASN A 175 2.78 -3.27 2.72
N ALA A 176 1.70 -2.90 2.05
CA ALA A 176 1.79 -2.32 0.70
C ALA A 176 2.47 -0.94 0.69
N VAL A 177 1.96 0.02 1.51
CA VAL A 177 2.40 1.42 1.41
C VAL A 177 3.64 1.75 2.23
N THR A 178 3.87 1.04 3.34
CA THR A 178 5.02 1.33 4.21
C THR A 178 6.19 0.39 3.92
N VAL A 179 5.94 -0.88 3.57
CA VAL A 179 7.01 -1.84 3.30
C VAL A 179 7.34 -1.88 1.81
N CYS A 180 6.39 -2.28 0.97
CA CYS A 180 6.65 -2.50 -0.45
C CYS A 180 6.94 -1.20 -1.22
N TRP A 181 6.08 -0.19 -1.06
CA TRP A 181 6.27 1.09 -1.76
C TRP A 181 7.53 1.82 -1.31
N SER A 182 7.82 1.84 -0.01
CA SER A 182 9.05 2.46 0.47
C SER A 182 10.31 1.74 -0.02
N ALA A 183 10.27 0.40 -0.08
CA ALA A 183 11.40 -0.39 -0.59
C ALA A 183 11.65 -0.16 -2.09
N ALA A 184 10.60 -0.08 -2.90
CA ALA A 184 10.73 0.24 -4.31
C ALA A 184 11.31 1.65 -4.51
N LEU A 185 10.80 2.66 -3.77
CA LEU A 185 11.32 4.03 -3.85
C LEU A 185 12.79 4.12 -3.40
N ALA A 186 13.21 3.34 -2.40
CA ALA A 186 14.58 3.34 -1.92
C ALA A 186 15.59 2.89 -2.98
N GLY A 187 15.20 1.94 -3.83
CA GLY A 187 16.03 1.42 -4.92
C GLY A 187 15.81 2.10 -6.27
N GLY A 188 14.81 2.98 -6.40
CA GLY A 188 14.39 3.48 -7.71
C GLY A 188 13.71 2.41 -8.57
N ALA A 189 13.25 1.31 -7.96
CA ALA A 189 12.64 0.19 -8.64
C ALA A 189 11.24 0.53 -9.16
N ALA A 190 10.84 -0.12 -10.25
CA ALA A 190 9.47 -0.04 -10.75
C ALA A 190 8.51 -0.83 -9.86
N ILE A 191 7.22 -0.45 -9.88
CA ILE A 191 6.15 -1.21 -9.23
C ILE A 191 5.19 -1.71 -10.29
N ALA A 192 5.02 -3.04 -10.38
CA ALA A 192 3.95 -3.67 -11.12
C ALA A 192 2.76 -3.86 -10.17
N LEU A 193 1.82 -2.93 -10.21
CA LEU A 193 0.68 -2.88 -9.29
C LEU A 193 -0.51 -3.62 -9.88
N ARG A 194 -1.02 -4.61 -9.15
CA ARG A 194 -2.25 -5.31 -9.52
C ARG A 194 -3.38 -4.95 -8.57
N ARG A 195 -4.59 -4.84 -9.13
CA ARG A 195 -5.78 -4.46 -8.37
C ARG A 195 -6.09 -5.43 -7.22
N LYS A 196 -6.03 -6.74 -7.50
CA LYS A 196 -6.26 -7.81 -6.50
C LYS A 196 -5.38 -9.00 -6.80
N PHE A 197 -4.94 -9.71 -5.78
CA PHE A 197 -4.21 -10.96 -5.93
C PHE A 197 -5.04 -12.01 -6.71
N SER A 198 -4.36 -12.74 -7.58
CA SER A 198 -4.92 -13.88 -8.31
C SER A 198 -3.84 -14.96 -8.45
N ALA A 199 -4.02 -16.10 -7.78
CA ALA A 199 -3.06 -17.19 -7.85
C ALA A 199 -2.92 -17.76 -9.28
N SER A 200 -4.01 -17.82 -10.04
CA SER A 200 -4.01 -18.34 -11.42
C SER A 200 -3.39 -17.38 -12.45
N ALA A 201 -3.35 -16.07 -12.15
CA ALA A 201 -2.72 -15.09 -13.04
C ALA A 201 -1.29 -14.74 -12.62
N PHE A 202 -0.86 -15.13 -11.42
CA PHE A 202 0.37 -14.67 -10.79
C PHE A 202 1.61 -14.83 -11.69
N TRP A 203 1.87 -16.02 -12.19
CA TRP A 203 3.07 -16.29 -12.99
C TRP A 203 3.02 -15.64 -14.36
N LYS A 204 1.83 -15.48 -14.94
CA LYS A 204 1.64 -14.72 -16.18
C LYS A 204 2.00 -13.25 -15.99
N ASP A 205 1.56 -12.67 -14.88
CA ASP A 205 1.88 -11.28 -14.54
C ASP A 205 3.38 -11.12 -14.23
N VAL A 206 3.97 -12.03 -13.44
CA VAL A 206 5.41 -12.03 -13.16
C VAL A 206 6.23 -12.00 -14.45
N ARG A 207 5.89 -12.84 -15.42
CA ARG A 207 6.55 -12.86 -16.73
C ARG A 207 6.28 -11.59 -17.55
N HIS A 208 5.03 -11.14 -17.59
CA HIS A 208 4.64 -9.96 -18.36
C HIS A 208 5.38 -8.71 -17.89
N PHE A 209 5.43 -8.50 -16.58
CA PHE A 209 6.10 -7.34 -15.99
C PHE A 209 7.58 -7.57 -15.76
N ARG A 210 8.10 -8.78 -16.00
CA ARG A 210 9.48 -9.17 -15.66
C ARG A 210 9.81 -8.87 -14.19
N ALA A 211 8.85 -9.17 -13.30
CA ALA A 211 8.96 -8.87 -11.88
C ALA A 211 10.14 -9.65 -11.25
N THR A 212 10.96 -8.95 -10.49
CA THR A 212 12.13 -9.51 -9.79
C THR A 212 11.90 -9.67 -8.30
N CYS A 213 10.93 -8.93 -7.77
CA CYS A 213 10.55 -8.94 -6.35
C CYS A 213 9.03 -9.07 -6.19
N PHE A 214 8.59 -9.70 -5.10
CA PHE A 214 7.19 -9.89 -4.77
C PHE A 214 6.86 -9.43 -3.35
N GLY A 215 5.84 -8.58 -3.20
CA GLY A 215 5.28 -8.20 -1.91
C GLY A 215 4.23 -9.20 -1.42
N TYR A 216 4.44 -9.90 -0.30
CA TYR A 216 3.60 -11.00 0.12
C TYR A 216 3.04 -10.91 1.55
N ILE A 217 2.03 -11.72 1.82
CA ILE A 217 1.69 -12.28 3.12
C ILE A 217 1.69 -13.80 3.00
N GLY A 218 2.00 -14.51 4.08
CA GLY A 218 2.20 -15.98 4.04
C GLY A 218 1.04 -16.76 3.45
N GLU A 219 -0.20 -16.25 3.56
CA GLU A 219 -1.38 -16.88 2.94
C GLU A 219 -1.31 -16.88 1.41
N LEU A 220 -0.76 -15.83 0.78
CA LEU A 220 -0.57 -15.79 -0.67
C LEU A 220 0.43 -16.86 -1.12
N CYS A 221 1.50 -17.07 -0.35
CA CYS A 221 2.48 -18.12 -0.62
C CYS A 221 1.82 -19.51 -0.57
N ARG A 222 0.94 -19.75 0.40
CA ARG A 222 0.16 -20.98 0.50
C ARG A 222 -0.76 -21.17 -0.72
N TYR A 223 -1.44 -20.10 -1.17
CA TYR A 223 -2.27 -20.18 -2.37
C TYR A 223 -1.47 -20.50 -3.62
N LEU A 224 -0.26 -19.96 -3.77
CA LEU A 224 0.62 -20.26 -4.91
C LEU A 224 1.10 -21.72 -4.89
N LEU A 225 1.51 -22.23 -3.72
CA LEU A 225 1.92 -23.63 -3.59
C LEU A 225 0.78 -24.62 -3.89
N ASN A 226 -0.45 -24.27 -3.57
CA ASN A 226 -1.62 -25.08 -3.84
C ASN A 226 -2.04 -25.07 -5.33
N GLN A 227 -1.48 -24.21 -6.17
CA GLN A 227 -1.72 -24.27 -7.61
C GLN A 227 -0.94 -25.44 -8.25
N PRO A 228 -1.52 -26.12 -9.24
CA PRO A 228 -0.76 -27.08 -10.03
C PRO A 228 0.42 -26.35 -10.71
N PRO A 229 1.55 -27.04 -10.93
CA PRO A 229 2.65 -26.47 -11.70
C PRO A 229 2.20 -26.00 -13.07
N CYS A 230 2.72 -24.85 -13.52
CA CYS A 230 2.41 -24.30 -14.83
C CYS A 230 3.70 -23.91 -15.58
N PRO A 231 3.66 -23.83 -16.92
CA PRO A 231 4.84 -23.48 -17.72
C PRO A 231 5.42 -22.12 -17.39
N GLU A 232 4.59 -21.18 -16.92
CA GLU A 232 4.99 -19.83 -16.57
C GLU A 232 5.83 -19.75 -15.28
N GLU A 233 5.80 -20.79 -14.43
CA GLU A 233 6.68 -20.88 -13.25
C GLU A 233 8.14 -21.11 -13.65
N GLN A 234 8.37 -21.83 -14.75
CA GLN A 234 9.71 -22.22 -15.18
C GLN A 234 10.45 -21.03 -15.78
N GLY A 235 11.64 -20.76 -15.25
CA GLY A 235 12.43 -19.60 -15.70
C GLY A 235 11.76 -18.26 -15.44
N ASN A 236 10.96 -18.17 -14.36
CA ASN A 236 10.44 -16.88 -13.90
C ASN A 236 11.59 -15.95 -13.43
N THR A 237 11.31 -14.67 -13.30
CA THR A 237 12.30 -13.64 -12.97
C THR A 237 12.35 -13.28 -11.49
N LEU A 238 11.49 -13.88 -10.64
CA LEU A 238 11.48 -13.59 -9.21
C LEU A 238 12.72 -14.17 -8.53
N THR A 239 13.48 -13.31 -7.89
CA THR A 239 14.66 -13.69 -7.09
C THR A 239 14.46 -13.36 -5.62
N CYS A 240 13.64 -12.38 -5.31
CA CYS A 240 13.43 -11.95 -3.93
C CYS A 240 11.95 -11.67 -3.61
N MET A 241 11.65 -11.65 -2.32
CA MET A 241 10.34 -11.31 -1.83
C MET A 241 10.41 -10.66 -0.45
N ILE A 242 9.43 -9.81 -0.13
CA ILE A 242 9.30 -9.15 1.16
C ILE A 242 7.88 -9.28 1.70
N GLY A 243 7.76 -9.64 2.96
CA GLY A 243 6.46 -9.77 3.58
C GLY A 243 6.51 -10.37 4.98
N ASN A 244 5.39 -10.88 5.41
CA ASN A 244 5.26 -11.46 6.75
C ASN A 244 4.34 -12.69 6.76
N GLY A 245 4.58 -13.58 7.72
CA GLY A 245 3.74 -14.74 7.98
C GLY A 245 4.03 -15.95 7.09
N LEU A 246 5.19 -16.03 6.46
CA LEU A 246 5.61 -17.25 5.76
C LEU A 246 5.92 -18.33 6.80
N ARG A 247 5.15 -19.42 6.74
CA ARG A 247 5.28 -20.50 7.72
C ARG A 247 6.54 -21.32 7.48
N PRO A 248 7.28 -21.71 8.53
CA PRO A 248 8.45 -22.58 8.39
C PRO A 248 8.19 -23.88 7.61
N SER A 249 6.98 -24.46 7.77
CA SER A 249 6.59 -25.70 7.10
C SER A 249 6.53 -25.63 5.57
N ILE A 250 6.40 -24.44 5.01
CA ILE A 250 6.34 -24.24 3.54
C ILE A 250 7.51 -23.40 3.01
N TRP A 251 8.38 -22.90 3.88
CA TRP A 251 9.47 -22.00 3.51
C TRP A 251 10.43 -22.63 2.49
N GLY A 252 10.96 -23.81 2.80
CA GLY A 252 11.89 -24.51 1.93
C GLY A 252 11.25 -24.92 0.59
N GLU A 253 10.03 -25.46 0.64
CA GLU A 253 9.28 -25.83 -0.57
C GLU A 253 9.05 -24.62 -1.48
N PHE A 254 8.65 -23.47 -0.91
CA PHE A 254 8.41 -22.24 -1.67
C PHE A 254 9.69 -21.75 -2.37
N LYS A 255 10.81 -21.69 -1.63
CA LYS A 255 12.12 -21.31 -2.20
C LYS A 255 12.53 -22.22 -3.34
N GLN A 256 12.44 -23.52 -3.12
CA GLN A 256 12.88 -24.52 -4.09
C GLN A 256 12.01 -24.53 -5.35
N ARG A 257 10.67 -24.54 -5.18
CA ARG A 257 9.74 -24.61 -6.32
C ARG A 257 9.84 -23.38 -7.22
N PHE A 258 9.95 -22.20 -6.65
CA PHE A 258 9.86 -20.94 -7.39
C PHE A 258 11.21 -20.26 -7.61
N GLY A 259 12.32 -20.83 -7.15
CA GLY A 259 13.66 -20.30 -7.35
C GLY A 259 13.95 -19.03 -6.55
N ILE A 260 13.26 -18.81 -5.40
CA ILE A 260 13.46 -17.61 -4.60
C ILE A 260 14.78 -17.68 -3.85
N GLU A 261 15.66 -16.72 -4.09
CA GLU A 261 16.98 -16.64 -3.45
C GLU A 261 16.91 -15.91 -2.11
N ARG A 262 16.12 -14.83 -2.04
CA ARG A 262 16.02 -13.96 -0.86
C ARG A 262 14.60 -13.81 -0.36
N ILE A 263 14.38 -14.12 0.93
CA ILE A 263 13.12 -13.88 1.63
C ILE A 263 13.37 -12.89 2.76
N THR A 264 12.93 -11.65 2.58
CA THR A 264 12.95 -10.62 3.61
C THR A 264 11.65 -10.70 4.42
N GLU A 265 11.60 -11.70 5.32
CA GLU A 265 10.51 -11.81 6.29
C GLU A 265 10.62 -10.68 7.30
N PHE A 266 9.49 -10.21 7.83
CA PHE A 266 9.48 -9.25 8.91
C PHE A 266 8.34 -9.50 9.90
N TYR A 267 8.48 -8.95 11.10
CA TYR A 267 7.41 -8.84 12.09
C TYR A 267 7.31 -7.41 12.58
N ALA A 268 6.14 -6.81 12.46
CA ALA A 268 5.86 -5.46 12.93
C ALA A 268 4.36 -5.28 13.17
N SER A 269 4.00 -4.29 13.98
CA SER A 269 2.61 -3.82 14.11
C SER A 269 2.36 -2.60 13.23
N SER A 270 1.10 -2.33 12.93
CA SER A 270 0.71 -1.13 12.17
C SER A 270 1.03 0.17 12.90
N GLU A 271 1.19 0.14 14.21
CA GLU A 271 1.63 1.25 15.04
C GLU A 271 3.09 1.63 14.77
N GLY A 272 3.89 0.70 14.21
CA GLY A 272 5.23 0.95 13.67
C GLY A 272 6.25 1.41 14.70
N ASN A 273 6.16 0.96 15.95
CA ASN A 273 7.09 1.37 17.01
C ASN A 273 8.40 0.59 16.95
N ILE A 274 8.32 -0.71 16.69
CA ILE A 274 9.46 -1.61 16.53
C ILE A 274 9.13 -2.64 15.44
N GLY A 275 10.15 -3.11 14.74
CA GLY A 275 10.04 -4.19 13.78
C GLY A 275 11.27 -5.08 13.79
N PHE A 276 11.07 -6.34 13.46
CA PHE A 276 12.13 -7.30 13.22
C PHE A 276 12.16 -7.57 11.72
N THR A 277 13.33 -7.58 11.11
CA THR A 277 13.47 -7.78 9.67
C THR A 277 14.61 -8.75 9.38
N ASN A 278 14.36 -9.74 8.54
CA ASN A 278 15.35 -10.74 8.12
C ASN A 278 16.31 -10.15 7.06
N VAL A 279 17.16 -9.23 7.50
CA VAL A 279 18.13 -8.57 6.62
C VAL A 279 19.28 -9.49 6.19
N PHE A 280 19.53 -10.55 6.95
CA PHE A 280 20.62 -11.52 6.68
C PHE A 280 20.18 -12.72 5.85
N ASN A 281 18.90 -12.79 5.43
CA ASN A 281 18.36 -13.87 4.63
C ASN A 281 18.52 -15.28 5.26
N PHE A 282 18.35 -15.38 6.58
CA PHE A 282 18.30 -16.68 7.25
C PHE A 282 16.94 -17.34 7.05
N ASP A 283 16.94 -18.60 6.72
CA ASP A 283 15.69 -19.35 6.54
C ASP A 283 14.95 -19.51 7.87
N ASN A 284 13.62 -19.55 7.80
CA ASN A 284 12.72 -19.71 8.96
C ASN A 284 12.89 -18.67 10.07
N THR A 285 13.31 -17.46 9.71
CA THR A 285 13.61 -16.38 10.65
C THR A 285 12.80 -15.13 10.32
N VAL A 286 12.09 -14.59 11.33
CA VAL A 286 11.37 -13.31 11.19
C VAL A 286 12.30 -12.10 11.21
N GLY A 287 13.55 -12.27 11.65
CA GLY A 287 14.61 -11.27 11.57
C GLY A 287 15.07 -10.69 12.88
N PHE A 288 15.72 -9.55 12.78
CA PHE A 288 16.43 -8.86 13.83
C PHE A 288 15.93 -7.42 13.95
N THR A 289 16.17 -6.83 15.11
CA THR A 289 15.96 -5.39 15.32
C THR A 289 17.19 -4.79 15.98
N PRO A 290 17.65 -3.62 15.52
CA PRO A 290 18.72 -2.89 16.22
C PRO A 290 18.21 -2.13 17.45
N ALA A 291 16.88 -2.05 17.65
CA ALA A 291 16.29 -1.31 18.75
C ALA A 291 16.39 -2.10 20.06
N THR A 292 16.75 -1.42 21.16
CA THR A 292 16.61 -1.96 22.51
C THR A 292 15.14 -1.99 22.90
N TYR A 293 14.66 -3.13 23.38
CA TYR A 293 13.28 -3.30 23.85
C TYR A 293 13.30 -4.06 25.20
N ALA A 294 12.33 -3.74 26.03
CA ALA A 294 12.02 -4.53 27.23
C ALA A 294 10.87 -5.50 26.91
N ILE A 295 10.99 -6.73 27.37
CA ILE A 295 9.94 -7.74 27.31
C ILE A 295 9.10 -7.65 28.59
#